data_d4d98e882eb79f61c8931495cfbf9466
#
_entry.id   d4d98e882eb79f61c8931495cfbf9466
#
_cell.length_a   1.000
_cell.length_b   1.000
_cell.length_c   1.000
_cell.angle_alpha   90.00
_cell.angle_beta   90.00
_cell.angle_gamma   90.00
#
_symmetry.space_group_name_H-M   'P 1'
#
loop_
_entity.id
_entity.type
_entity.pdbx_description
1 polymer ?
#
loop_
_entity_poly.entity_id
_entity_poly.type
_entity_poly.pdbx_seq_one_letter_code
_entity_poly.pdbx_strand_id
1 'polypeptide(L)'
;MTRPADNRSCHRAPQLHPAAAHVTDHAAALAAARTPSDILATLAAMEAACREAREWIAVDLVLNDGWSYAEVGRATGITRQAASKAYADAVNARMRRSVMGRDDALVIVPCGSAKLDRPAPAGRMYTGSYHRACRRAADRLGGRLVILSARYGLLSPDTVIEPYELRMGQPGAVTAPTLYAQARRLAIDMAATVTVLAGRDYADPISAVWPHARRPLDRTRGMPEQMAVLAELARTATTPVVTNPRLPASTPEGRAA
;
A
#
# COMPACT_ATOMS: atom_id res chain seq x y z
N MET A 1 -37.52 -14.13 19.24
CA MET A 1 -37.10 -12.87 18.58
C MET A 1 -35.71 -13.10 17.98
N THR A 2 -35.67 -13.49 16.73
CA THR A 2 -34.48 -13.80 15.97
C THR A 2 -33.91 -12.49 15.45
N ARG A 3 -32.66 -12.13 15.78
CA ARG A 3 -31.95 -11.02 15.22
C ARG A 3 -31.71 -11.28 13.71
N PRO A 4 -31.94 -10.30 12.82
CA PRO A 4 -31.61 -10.46 11.42
C PRO A 4 -30.11 -10.56 11.28
N ALA A 5 -29.64 -11.51 10.47
CA ALA A 5 -28.27 -11.63 10.03
C ALA A 5 -27.86 -10.34 9.30
N ASP A 6 -26.89 -9.63 9.88
CA ASP A 6 -26.33 -8.41 9.33
C ASP A 6 -25.57 -8.77 8.03
N ASN A 7 -26.23 -8.51 6.91
CA ASN A 7 -25.72 -8.74 5.57
C ASN A 7 -24.68 -7.65 5.23
N ARG A 8 -23.50 -7.71 5.85
CA ARG A 8 -22.34 -6.95 5.40
C ARG A 8 -21.72 -7.66 4.21
N SER A 9 -22.45 -7.68 3.10
CA SER A 9 -21.90 -8.14 1.83
C SER A 9 -20.83 -7.15 1.38
N CYS A 10 -19.60 -7.57 1.58
CA CYS A 10 -18.42 -6.96 0.97
C CYS A 10 -18.55 -7.08 -0.55
N HIS A 11 -19.14 -6.08 -1.21
CA HIS A 11 -19.20 -5.96 -2.68
C HIS A 11 -17.87 -5.45 -3.22
N ARG A 12 -16.76 -6.09 -2.82
CA ARG A 12 -15.49 -5.93 -3.49
C ARG A 12 -15.37 -7.04 -4.53
N ALA A 13 -15.24 -6.67 -5.81
CA ALA A 13 -14.93 -7.65 -6.85
C ALA A 13 -13.74 -8.52 -6.38
N PRO A 14 -13.75 -9.84 -6.66
CA PRO A 14 -12.69 -10.75 -6.23
C PRO A 14 -11.40 -10.41 -7.00
N GLN A 15 -10.71 -9.37 -6.55
CA GLN A 15 -9.33 -9.14 -6.97
C GLN A 15 -8.45 -9.99 -6.07
N LEU A 16 -7.59 -10.79 -6.69
CA LEU A 16 -6.61 -11.58 -5.97
C LEU A 16 -5.82 -10.63 -5.05
N HIS A 17 -5.84 -10.89 -3.74
CA HIS A 17 -5.13 -10.05 -2.78
C HIS A 17 -3.64 -10.00 -3.16
N PRO A 18 -2.97 -8.82 -3.15
CA PRO A 18 -1.58 -8.69 -3.61
C PRO A 18 -0.61 -9.68 -2.95
N ALA A 19 -0.82 -9.96 -1.66
CA ALA A 19 -0.05 -10.96 -0.95
C ALA A 19 -0.24 -12.39 -1.51
N ALA A 20 -1.38 -12.69 -2.15
CA ALA A 20 -1.63 -13.97 -2.79
C ALA A 20 -0.95 -14.09 -4.17
N ALA A 21 -0.62 -12.98 -4.82
CA ALA A 21 0.07 -12.99 -6.10
C ALA A 21 1.46 -13.63 -6.00
N HIS A 22 2.20 -13.39 -4.88
CA HIS A 22 3.49 -14.03 -4.63
C HIS A 22 3.39 -15.56 -4.52
N VAL A 23 2.31 -16.06 -3.94
CA VAL A 23 2.08 -17.51 -3.85
C VAL A 23 1.89 -18.11 -5.24
N THR A 24 1.23 -17.38 -6.13
CA THR A 24 1.03 -17.81 -7.53
C THR A 24 2.35 -17.85 -8.31
N ASP A 25 3.23 -16.85 -8.13
CA ASP A 25 4.55 -16.80 -8.75
C ASP A 25 5.42 -17.99 -8.30
N HIS A 26 5.40 -18.33 -7.02
CA HIS A 26 6.10 -19.49 -6.49
C HIS A 26 5.52 -20.83 -7.00
N ALA A 27 4.21 -20.90 -7.20
CA ALA A 27 3.59 -22.10 -7.79
C ALA A 27 4.07 -22.32 -9.24
N ALA A 28 4.19 -21.25 -10.03
CA ALA A 28 4.76 -21.31 -11.37
C ALA A 28 6.24 -21.70 -11.35
N ALA A 29 7.03 -21.18 -10.42
CA ALA A 29 8.42 -21.55 -10.23
C ALA A 29 8.57 -23.02 -9.82
N LEU A 30 7.68 -23.55 -8.97
CA LEU A 30 7.65 -24.95 -8.58
C LEU A 30 7.39 -25.87 -9.78
N ALA A 31 6.47 -25.49 -10.66
CA ALA A 31 6.18 -26.24 -11.88
C ALA A 31 7.36 -26.24 -12.87
N ALA A 32 8.23 -25.24 -12.81
CA ALA A 32 9.42 -25.11 -13.65
C ALA A 32 10.69 -25.76 -13.04
N ALA A 33 10.67 -26.13 -11.76
CA ALA A 33 11.81 -26.69 -11.05
C ALA A 33 12.23 -28.06 -11.65
N ARG A 34 13.54 -28.24 -11.83
CA ARG A 34 14.10 -29.41 -12.52
C ARG A 34 14.87 -30.35 -11.59
N THR A 35 15.36 -29.86 -10.48
CA THR A 35 16.14 -30.67 -9.53
C THR A 35 15.42 -30.77 -8.18
N PRO A 36 15.66 -31.83 -7.39
CA PRO A 36 15.13 -31.94 -6.03
C PRO A 36 15.51 -30.74 -5.14
N SER A 37 16.69 -30.18 -5.31
CA SER A 37 17.18 -29.01 -4.58
C SER A 37 16.34 -27.76 -4.94
N ASP A 38 16.03 -27.54 -6.24
CA ASP A 38 15.20 -26.42 -6.68
C ASP A 38 13.78 -26.57 -6.16
N ILE A 39 13.26 -27.79 -6.15
CA ILE A 39 11.92 -28.10 -5.61
C ILE A 39 11.86 -27.75 -4.13
N LEU A 40 12.83 -28.20 -3.32
CA LEU A 40 12.86 -27.91 -1.89
C LEU A 40 13.03 -26.42 -1.61
N ALA A 41 13.90 -25.73 -2.33
CA ALA A 41 14.10 -24.29 -2.19
C ALA A 41 12.82 -23.51 -2.55
N THR A 42 12.13 -23.92 -3.62
CA THR A 42 10.88 -23.27 -4.07
C THR A 42 9.74 -23.52 -3.09
N LEU A 43 9.64 -24.74 -2.52
CA LEU A 43 8.64 -25.04 -1.49
C LEU A 43 8.87 -24.21 -0.22
N ALA A 44 10.13 -24.07 0.24
CA ALA A 44 10.44 -23.23 1.39
C ALA A 44 10.10 -21.75 1.14
N ALA A 45 10.38 -21.24 -0.06
CA ALA A 45 10.00 -19.88 -0.46
C ALA A 45 8.48 -19.70 -0.51
N MET A 46 7.75 -20.70 -1.04
CA MET A 46 6.28 -20.68 -1.09
C MET A 46 5.66 -20.72 0.31
N GLU A 47 6.18 -21.52 1.23
CA GLU A 47 5.73 -21.56 2.63
C GLU A 47 5.94 -20.20 3.31
N ALA A 48 7.08 -19.55 3.07
CA ALA A 48 7.35 -18.21 3.59
C ALA A 48 6.36 -17.19 3.02
N ALA A 49 6.12 -17.19 1.71
CA ALA A 49 5.16 -16.31 1.05
C ALA A 49 3.73 -16.54 1.56
N CYS A 50 3.31 -17.78 1.76
CA CYS A 50 2.01 -18.11 2.34
C CYS A 50 1.85 -17.61 3.78
N ARG A 51 2.89 -17.68 4.58
CA ARG A 51 2.91 -17.19 5.96
C ARG A 51 2.76 -15.66 5.98
N GLU A 52 3.53 -14.98 5.16
CA GLU A 52 3.48 -13.54 5.01
C GLU A 52 2.13 -13.05 4.51
N ALA A 53 1.57 -13.70 3.49
CA ALA A 53 0.25 -13.39 2.97
C ALA A 53 -0.83 -13.53 4.04
N ARG A 54 -0.80 -14.62 4.82
CA ARG A 54 -1.74 -14.84 5.92
C ARG A 54 -1.64 -13.77 7.00
N GLU A 55 -0.42 -13.40 7.42
CA GLU A 55 -0.21 -12.36 8.42
C GLU A 55 -0.77 -11.01 7.93
N TRP A 56 -0.44 -10.64 6.72
CA TRP A 56 -0.89 -9.37 6.14
C TRP A 56 -2.43 -9.32 6.04
N ILE A 57 -3.07 -10.38 5.51
CA ILE A 57 -4.53 -10.47 5.36
C ILE A 57 -5.19 -10.44 6.74
N ALA A 58 -4.67 -11.20 7.71
CA ALA A 58 -5.22 -11.22 9.08
C ALA A 58 -5.17 -9.85 9.74
N VAL A 59 -4.06 -9.12 9.59
CA VAL A 59 -3.91 -7.75 10.11
C VAL A 59 -4.87 -6.79 9.43
N ASP A 60 -5.05 -6.89 8.11
CA ASP A 60 -5.96 -6.06 7.35
C ASP A 60 -7.42 -6.29 7.75
N LEU A 61 -7.85 -7.54 7.87
CA LEU A 61 -9.18 -7.93 8.31
C LEU A 61 -9.49 -7.42 9.73
N VAL A 62 -8.54 -7.52 10.65
CA VAL A 62 -8.75 -7.04 12.02
C VAL A 62 -8.85 -5.52 12.08
N LEU A 63 -7.98 -4.80 11.38
CA LEU A 63 -7.89 -3.35 11.50
C LEU A 63 -8.89 -2.59 10.62
N ASN A 64 -9.14 -3.07 9.42
CA ASN A 64 -9.95 -2.35 8.44
C ASN A 64 -11.38 -2.91 8.33
N ASP A 65 -11.55 -4.23 8.43
CA ASP A 65 -12.86 -4.89 8.34
C ASP A 65 -13.47 -5.24 9.70
N GLY A 66 -12.75 -5.00 10.80
CA GLY A 66 -13.23 -5.19 12.18
C GLY A 66 -13.40 -6.65 12.60
N TRP A 67 -12.66 -7.56 11.96
CA TRP A 67 -12.68 -8.99 12.33
C TRP A 67 -12.09 -9.22 13.73
N SER A 68 -12.72 -10.10 14.48
CA SER A 68 -12.16 -10.61 15.73
C SER A 68 -11.13 -11.72 15.47
N TYR A 69 -10.23 -11.96 16.41
CA TYR A 69 -9.29 -13.10 16.31
C TYR A 69 -10.01 -14.47 16.28
N ALA A 70 -11.28 -14.55 16.73
CA ALA A 70 -12.07 -15.76 16.59
C ALA A 70 -12.47 -16.00 15.11
N GLU A 71 -12.80 -14.94 14.37
CA GLU A 71 -13.12 -15.01 12.94
C GLU A 71 -11.88 -15.33 12.11
N VAL A 72 -10.76 -14.67 12.40
CA VAL A 72 -9.46 -15.00 11.79
C VAL A 72 -9.07 -16.45 12.06
N GLY A 73 -9.24 -16.92 13.30
CA GLY A 73 -8.97 -18.30 13.69
C GLY A 73 -9.81 -19.30 12.90
N ARG A 74 -11.12 -19.07 12.76
CA ARG A 74 -12.00 -19.93 11.95
C ARG A 74 -11.57 -19.96 10.48
N ALA A 75 -11.23 -18.81 9.91
CA ALA A 75 -10.81 -18.71 8.51
C ALA A 75 -9.45 -19.40 8.24
N THR A 76 -8.57 -19.42 9.23
CA THR A 76 -7.22 -20.02 9.11
C THR A 76 -7.11 -21.43 9.67
N GLY A 77 -8.20 -21.99 10.22
CA GLY A 77 -8.22 -23.33 10.80
C GLY A 77 -7.48 -23.46 12.15
N ILE A 78 -7.32 -22.34 12.89
CA ILE A 78 -6.67 -22.33 14.20
C ILE A 78 -7.59 -21.78 15.29
N THR A 79 -7.24 -21.99 16.56
CA THR A 79 -8.02 -21.47 17.67
C THR A 79 -7.90 -19.93 17.77
N ARG A 80 -8.89 -19.27 18.42
CA ARG A 80 -8.82 -17.83 18.74
C ARG A 80 -7.51 -17.46 19.44
N GLN A 81 -7.07 -18.27 20.40
CA GLN A 81 -5.83 -18.03 21.16
C GLN A 81 -4.61 -18.12 20.24
N ALA A 82 -4.55 -19.11 19.35
CA ALA A 82 -3.48 -19.26 18.39
C ALA A 82 -3.46 -18.09 17.39
N ALA A 83 -4.62 -17.64 16.89
CA ALA A 83 -4.73 -16.48 16.02
C ALA A 83 -4.28 -15.19 16.73
N SER A 84 -4.70 -14.97 17.98
CA SER A 84 -4.24 -13.82 18.77
C SER A 84 -2.71 -13.86 18.96
N LYS A 85 -2.15 -15.01 19.35
CA LYS A 85 -0.70 -15.17 19.53
C LYS A 85 0.07 -14.94 18.23
N ALA A 86 -0.47 -15.37 17.10
CA ALA A 86 0.21 -15.25 15.80
C ALA A 86 0.19 -13.84 15.24
N TYR A 87 -0.90 -13.06 15.46
CA TYR A 87 -1.12 -11.82 14.73
C TYR A 87 -1.22 -10.56 15.61
N ALA A 88 -1.39 -10.68 16.94
CA ALA A 88 -1.58 -9.52 17.81
C ALA A 88 -0.42 -8.53 17.79
N ASP A 89 0.82 -9.02 17.72
CA ASP A 89 2.00 -8.15 17.69
C ASP A 89 2.05 -7.33 16.40
N ALA A 90 1.72 -7.93 15.27
CA ALA A 90 1.64 -7.25 13.98
C ALA A 90 0.50 -6.22 13.95
N VAL A 91 -0.69 -6.59 14.48
CA VAL A 91 -1.84 -5.69 14.63
C VAL A 91 -1.48 -4.51 15.54
N ASN A 92 -0.90 -4.77 16.72
CA ASN A 92 -0.50 -3.73 17.66
C ASN A 92 0.61 -2.83 17.12
N ALA A 93 1.58 -3.39 16.40
CA ALA A 93 2.63 -2.62 15.75
C ALA A 93 2.06 -1.68 14.69
N ARG A 94 1.06 -2.13 13.93
CA ARG A 94 0.37 -1.29 12.96
C ARG A 94 -0.49 -0.22 13.63
N MET A 95 -1.25 -0.59 14.68
CA MET A 95 -2.02 0.39 15.47
C MET A 95 -1.13 1.48 16.06
N ARG A 96 0.01 1.11 16.66
CA ARG A 96 0.96 2.09 17.21
C ARG A 96 1.48 3.05 16.14
N ARG A 97 1.82 2.56 14.95
CA ARG A 97 2.23 3.39 13.81
C ARG A 97 1.12 4.35 13.38
N SER A 98 -0.12 3.87 13.33
CA SER A 98 -1.30 4.69 12.97
C SER A 98 -1.62 5.78 14.00
N VAL A 99 -1.34 5.54 15.29
CA VAL A 99 -1.59 6.50 16.38
C VAL A 99 -0.47 7.54 16.51
N MET A 100 0.77 7.19 16.15
CA MET A 100 1.92 8.11 16.25
C MET A 100 1.98 9.19 15.16
N GLY A 101 1.05 9.20 14.20
CA GLY A 101 0.75 10.30 13.27
C GLY A 101 1.89 10.71 12.32
N ARG A 102 1.57 11.34 11.22
CA ARG A 102 2.42 11.91 10.16
C ARG A 102 3.41 10.99 9.43
N ASP A 103 4.12 10.07 10.12
CA ASP A 103 5.08 9.17 9.47
C ASP A 103 4.42 7.98 8.74
N ASP A 104 3.14 7.70 9.04
CA ASP A 104 2.37 6.63 8.42
C ASP A 104 1.62 7.04 7.15
N ALA A 105 1.59 8.32 6.83
CA ALA A 105 1.02 8.79 5.57
C ALA A 105 2.05 8.61 4.45
N LEU A 106 1.65 7.90 3.40
CA LEU A 106 2.45 7.67 2.21
C LEU A 106 1.88 8.45 1.04
N VAL A 107 2.71 9.23 0.37
CA VAL A 107 2.33 9.89 -0.87
C VAL A 107 3.20 9.34 -2.01
N ILE A 108 2.55 8.74 -3.00
CA ILE A 108 3.22 8.13 -4.15
C ILE A 108 3.02 9.02 -5.37
N VAL A 109 4.12 9.43 -5.98
CA VAL A 109 4.14 10.21 -7.22
C VAL A 109 4.74 9.39 -8.36
N PRO A 110 4.26 9.51 -9.61
CA PRO A 110 4.81 8.78 -10.74
C PRO A 110 6.15 9.38 -11.17
N CYS A 111 6.98 8.56 -11.81
CA CYS A 111 8.11 9.05 -12.59
C CYS A 111 7.64 9.96 -13.73
N GLY A 112 8.55 10.81 -14.22
CA GLY A 112 8.29 11.67 -15.38
C GLY A 112 8.86 11.07 -16.67
N SER A 113 8.34 11.51 -17.82
CA SER A 113 8.94 11.21 -19.12
C SER A 113 10.28 11.93 -19.31
N ALA A 114 10.33 13.24 -18.98
CA ALA A 114 11.57 14.00 -19.01
C ALA A 114 12.46 13.67 -17.80
N LYS A 115 13.71 13.33 -18.07
CA LYS A 115 14.72 12.91 -17.09
C LYS A 115 16.03 13.64 -17.33
N LEU A 116 16.88 13.65 -16.31
CA LEU A 116 18.30 13.99 -16.51
C LEU A 116 18.98 12.92 -17.36
N ASP A 117 20.04 13.30 -18.05
CA ASP A 117 20.87 12.45 -18.91
C ASP A 117 22.01 11.73 -18.18
N ARG A 118 22.07 11.87 -16.87
CA ARG A 118 23.11 11.30 -16.00
C ARG A 118 22.51 10.73 -14.73
N PRO A 119 23.24 9.85 -14.00
CA PRO A 119 22.83 9.35 -12.71
C PRO A 119 22.49 10.49 -11.74
N ALA A 120 21.38 10.34 -11.03
CA ALA A 120 20.94 11.33 -10.05
C ALA A 120 20.01 10.69 -9.00
N PRO A 121 19.86 11.30 -7.82
CA PRO A 121 18.80 10.94 -6.89
C PRO A 121 17.43 10.99 -7.56
N ALA A 122 16.57 10.00 -7.31
CA ALA A 122 15.24 9.90 -7.92
C ALA A 122 14.41 11.17 -7.76
N GLY A 123 14.56 11.87 -6.63
CA GLY A 123 13.91 13.15 -6.36
C GLY A 123 14.34 14.28 -7.29
N ARG A 124 15.46 14.16 -7.99
CA ARG A 124 15.98 15.14 -8.97
C ARG A 124 15.97 14.62 -10.41
N MET A 125 15.86 13.30 -10.58
CA MET A 125 15.94 12.65 -11.89
C MET A 125 14.85 13.15 -12.85
N TYR A 126 13.64 13.36 -12.38
CA TYR A 126 12.47 13.65 -13.23
C TYR A 126 12.22 15.16 -13.33
N THR A 127 12.41 15.72 -14.53
CA THR A 127 12.40 17.18 -14.79
C THR A 127 11.08 17.68 -15.40
N GLY A 128 10.13 16.78 -15.70
CA GLY A 128 8.86 17.12 -16.37
C GLY A 128 7.92 17.96 -15.49
N SER A 129 7.08 18.79 -16.13
CA SER A 129 6.12 19.67 -15.45
C SER A 129 5.09 18.90 -14.63
N TYR A 130 4.63 17.76 -15.14
CA TYR A 130 3.67 16.89 -14.44
C TYR A 130 4.26 16.31 -13.14
N HIS A 131 5.48 15.76 -13.20
CA HIS A 131 6.15 15.26 -12.00
C HIS A 131 6.35 16.37 -10.97
N ARG A 132 6.75 17.57 -11.40
CA ARG A 132 6.88 18.73 -10.49
C ARG A 132 5.55 19.13 -9.86
N ALA A 133 4.42 19.04 -10.61
CA ALA A 133 3.10 19.31 -10.05
C ALA A 133 2.71 18.26 -9.00
N CYS A 134 2.92 16.96 -9.27
CA CYS A 134 2.72 15.89 -8.30
C CYS A 134 3.56 16.10 -7.03
N ARG A 135 4.82 16.52 -7.17
CA ARG A 135 5.72 16.81 -6.04
C ARG A 135 5.20 17.96 -5.18
N ARG A 136 4.77 19.08 -5.79
CA ARG A 136 4.20 20.20 -5.03
C ARG A 136 2.94 19.80 -4.26
N ALA A 137 2.07 18.99 -4.87
CA ALA A 137 0.89 18.48 -4.20
C ALA A 137 1.28 17.51 -3.05
N ALA A 138 2.27 16.65 -3.25
CA ALA A 138 2.78 15.74 -2.23
C ALA A 138 3.38 16.50 -1.03
N ASP A 139 4.16 17.53 -1.27
CA ASP A 139 4.76 18.38 -0.22
C ASP A 139 3.69 19.02 0.66
N ARG A 140 2.54 19.39 0.09
CA ARG A 140 1.40 19.96 0.83
C ARG A 140 0.60 18.91 1.59
N LEU A 141 0.43 17.72 1.02
CA LEU A 141 -0.25 16.61 1.70
C LEU A 141 0.55 16.11 2.92
N GLY A 142 1.86 16.25 2.87
CA GLY A 142 2.75 15.74 3.90
C GLY A 142 2.85 14.21 3.90
N GLY A 143 3.67 13.68 4.81
CA GLY A 143 3.95 12.25 4.90
C GLY A 143 5.20 11.81 4.12
N ARG A 144 5.44 10.50 4.09
CA ARG A 144 6.59 9.92 3.41
C ARG A 144 6.37 9.92 1.90
N LEU A 145 7.24 10.60 1.19
CA LEU A 145 7.22 10.62 -0.26
C LEU A 145 7.91 9.39 -0.84
N VAL A 146 7.26 8.75 -1.81
CA VAL A 146 7.82 7.67 -2.63
C VAL A 146 7.58 7.96 -4.10
N ILE A 147 8.56 7.66 -4.92
CA ILE A 147 8.48 7.83 -6.37
C ILE A 147 8.28 6.45 -7.01
N LEU A 148 7.22 6.29 -7.80
CA LEU A 148 6.97 5.09 -8.57
C LEU A 148 7.63 5.18 -9.94
N SER A 149 8.69 4.42 -10.12
CA SER A 149 9.41 4.27 -11.38
C SER A 149 8.90 3.05 -12.15
N ALA A 150 8.66 3.19 -13.45
CA ALA A 150 8.32 2.05 -14.30
C ALA A 150 9.43 0.99 -14.36
N ARG A 151 10.70 1.41 -14.27
CA ARG A 151 11.86 0.51 -14.31
C ARG A 151 12.28 -0.01 -12.94
N TYR A 152 12.32 0.88 -11.94
CA TYR A 152 12.93 0.56 -10.64
C TYR A 152 11.91 0.28 -9.54
N GLY A 153 10.62 0.55 -9.78
CA GLY A 153 9.55 0.40 -8.78
C GLY A 153 9.52 1.54 -7.77
N LEU A 154 9.35 1.19 -6.49
CA LEU A 154 9.24 2.15 -5.39
C LEU A 154 10.62 2.67 -4.98
N LEU A 155 10.81 3.97 -5.09
CA LEU A 155 12.08 4.65 -4.82
C LEU A 155 11.91 5.69 -3.71
N SER A 156 12.87 5.71 -2.77
CA SER A 156 13.10 6.91 -1.95
C SER A 156 13.62 8.05 -2.84
N PRO A 157 13.28 9.30 -2.54
CA PRO A 157 13.82 10.46 -3.28
C PRO A 157 15.36 10.51 -3.35
N ASP A 158 16.04 9.95 -2.36
CA ASP A 158 17.50 9.96 -2.25
C ASP A 158 18.19 8.80 -3.00
N THR A 159 17.42 7.82 -3.47
CA THR A 159 17.95 6.69 -4.24
C THR A 159 18.52 7.17 -5.55
N VAL A 160 19.83 6.95 -5.76
CA VAL A 160 20.49 7.28 -7.03
C VAL A 160 20.10 6.24 -8.09
N ILE A 161 19.65 6.72 -9.24
CA ILE A 161 19.24 5.89 -10.37
C ILE A 161 19.87 6.39 -11.67
N GLU A 162 20.01 5.47 -12.62
CA GLU A 162 20.40 5.79 -14.00
C GLU A 162 19.20 6.30 -14.81
N PRO A 163 19.40 7.15 -15.82
CA PRO A 163 18.35 7.49 -16.77
C PRO A 163 17.89 6.25 -17.54
N TYR A 164 16.62 6.24 -17.96
CA TYR A 164 16.03 5.12 -18.68
C TYR A 164 14.82 5.57 -19.50
N GLU A 165 14.48 4.79 -20.53
CA GLU A 165 13.29 5.00 -21.34
C GLU A 165 12.35 3.81 -21.18
N LEU A 166 11.43 3.90 -20.21
CA LEU A 166 10.40 2.89 -19.96
C LEU A 166 9.18 3.56 -19.33
N ARG A 167 7.98 3.16 -19.78
CA ARG A 167 6.69 3.60 -19.20
C ARG A 167 5.99 2.44 -18.53
N MET A 168 5.14 2.74 -17.56
CA MET A 168 4.29 1.74 -16.93
C MET A 168 3.41 1.07 -17.99
N GLY A 169 3.18 -0.23 -17.85
CA GLY A 169 2.42 -1.04 -18.81
C GLY A 169 3.22 -1.54 -20.02
N GLN A 170 4.46 -1.06 -20.24
CA GLN A 170 5.33 -1.62 -21.28
C GLN A 170 6.01 -2.91 -20.83
N PRO A 171 6.41 -3.79 -21.77
CA PRO A 171 7.26 -4.95 -21.43
C PRO A 171 8.51 -4.53 -20.67
N GLY A 172 8.80 -5.22 -19.55
CA GLY A 172 9.92 -4.89 -18.66
C GLY A 172 9.60 -3.87 -17.57
N ALA A 173 8.39 -3.29 -17.55
CA ALA A 173 7.95 -2.48 -16.43
C ALA A 173 7.73 -3.34 -15.18
N VAL A 174 7.91 -2.71 -14.00
CA VAL A 174 7.67 -3.36 -12.72
C VAL A 174 6.22 -3.86 -12.58
N THR A 175 6.06 -4.98 -11.91
CA THR A 175 4.77 -5.61 -11.68
C THR A 175 4.29 -5.39 -10.23
N ALA A 176 3.00 -5.61 -9.96
CA ALA A 176 2.45 -5.50 -8.61
C ALA A 176 3.16 -6.41 -7.58
N PRO A 177 3.51 -7.68 -7.87
CA PRO A 177 4.31 -8.50 -6.98
C PRO A 177 5.67 -7.86 -6.63
N THR A 178 6.36 -7.30 -7.63
CA THR A 178 7.64 -6.60 -7.40
C THR A 178 7.45 -5.39 -6.49
N LEU A 179 6.40 -4.59 -6.72
CA LEU A 179 6.08 -3.43 -5.89
C LEU A 179 5.76 -3.82 -4.45
N TYR A 180 5.02 -4.92 -4.26
CA TYR A 180 4.73 -5.46 -2.93
C TYR A 180 6.01 -5.86 -2.19
N ALA A 181 6.90 -6.62 -2.83
CA ALA A 181 8.18 -7.00 -2.24
C ALA A 181 9.04 -5.78 -1.87
N GLN A 182 9.01 -4.73 -2.71
CA GLN A 182 9.72 -3.48 -2.43
C GLN A 182 9.08 -2.71 -1.27
N ALA A 183 7.74 -2.63 -1.22
CA ALA A 183 7.02 -1.99 -0.13
C ALA A 183 7.39 -2.60 1.23
N ARG A 184 7.50 -3.91 1.30
CA ARG A 184 7.96 -4.63 2.50
C ARG A 184 9.39 -4.28 2.87
N ARG A 185 10.33 -4.30 1.92
CA ARG A 185 11.74 -3.92 2.18
C ARG A 185 11.87 -2.48 2.66
N LEU A 186 11.02 -1.60 2.17
CA LEU A 186 10.98 -0.19 2.58
C LEU A 186 10.19 0.04 3.87
N ALA A 187 9.59 -1.01 4.44
CA ALA A 187 8.69 -0.97 5.60
C ALA A 187 7.53 0.05 5.45
N ILE A 188 6.91 0.06 4.26
CA ILE A 188 5.77 0.91 3.91
C ILE A 188 4.54 0.12 3.46
N ASP A 189 4.63 -1.20 3.37
CA ASP A 189 3.54 -2.09 2.99
C ASP A 189 2.30 -1.94 3.88
N MET A 190 2.53 -1.56 5.13
CA MET A 190 1.49 -1.40 6.15
C MET A 190 1.10 0.07 6.38
N ALA A 191 1.37 0.96 5.43
CA ALA A 191 1.00 2.38 5.55
C ALA A 191 -0.52 2.54 5.72
N ALA A 192 -0.93 3.23 6.80
CA ALA A 192 -2.36 3.41 7.14
C ALA A 192 -3.08 4.35 6.16
N THR A 193 -2.36 5.32 5.63
CA THR A 193 -2.88 6.27 4.64
C THR A 193 -1.95 6.29 3.43
N VAL A 194 -2.50 5.95 2.26
CA VAL A 194 -1.76 6.01 1.00
C VAL A 194 -2.50 6.91 0.03
N THR A 195 -1.80 7.90 -0.52
CA THR A 195 -2.34 8.76 -1.57
C THR A 195 -1.49 8.62 -2.83
N VAL A 196 -2.11 8.31 -3.96
CA VAL A 196 -1.44 8.12 -5.25
C VAL A 196 -1.78 9.29 -6.16
N LEU A 197 -0.78 10.12 -6.45
CA LEU A 197 -0.91 11.28 -7.35
C LEU A 197 -0.49 10.90 -8.78
N ALA A 198 -1.16 9.93 -9.36
CA ALA A 198 -0.83 9.38 -10.68
C ALA A 198 -2.08 9.08 -11.50
N GLY A 199 -1.95 9.09 -12.82
CA GLY A 199 -2.95 8.54 -13.73
C GLY A 199 -3.08 7.01 -13.61
N ARG A 200 -4.11 6.43 -14.21
CA ARG A 200 -4.50 5.02 -14.04
C ARG A 200 -3.37 4.03 -14.23
N ASP A 201 -2.59 4.16 -15.30
CA ASP A 201 -1.51 3.22 -15.63
C ASP A 201 -0.51 3.03 -14.47
N TYR A 202 -0.27 4.08 -13.70
CA TYR A 202 0.61 4.07 -12.52
C TYR A 202 -0.16 3.79 -11.23
N ALA A 203 -1.43 4.19 -11.13
CA ALA A 203 -2.22 4.02 -9.92
C ALA A 203 -2.73 2.59 -9.75
N ASP A 204 -3.04 1.87 -10.83
CA ASP A 204 -3.59 0.51 -10.79
C ASP A 204 -2.62 -0.50 -10.14
N PRO A 205 -1.33 -0.57 -10.51
CA PRO A 205 -0.36 -1.43 -9.83
C PRO A 205 -0.19 -1.11 -8.34
N ILE A 206 -0.33 0.17 -7.96
CA ILE A 206 -0.27 0.59 -6.55
C ILE A 206 -1.51 0.15 -5.78
N SER A 207 -2.69 0.23 -6.40
CA SER A 207 -3.93 -0.24 -5.76
C SER A 207 -3.94 -1.75 -5.55
N ALA A 208 -3.16 -2.50 -6.31
CA ALA A 208 -2.93 -3.91 -6.05
C ALA A 208 -2.09 -4.14 -4.77
N VAL A 209 -1.21 -3.23 -4.40
CA VAL A 209 -0.41 -3.29 -3.16
C VAL A 209 -1.18 -2.69 -1.98
N TRP A 210 -1.83 -1.53 -2.19
CA TRP A 210 -2.64 -0.83 -1.18
C TRP A 210 -4.07 -0.60 -1.71
N PRO A 211 -4.98 -1.57 -1.54
CA PRO A 211 -6.36 -1.46 -2.05
C PRO A 211 -7.15 -0.27 -1.50
N HIS A 212 -6.74 0.24 -0.33
CA HIS A 212 -7.33 1.42 0.31
C HIS A 212 -6.72 2.76 -0.16
N ALA A 213 -5.78 2.73 -1.11
CA ALA A 213 -5.11 3.94 -1.60
C ALA A 213 -6.10 4.95 -2.17
N ARG A 214 -6.00 6.21 -1.72
CA ARG A 214 -6.74 7.34 -2.28
C ARG A 214 -6.13 7.73 -3.62
N ARG A 215 -6.98 7.88 -4.63
CA ARG A 215 -6.59 8.15 -6.02
C ARG A 215 -7.31 9.41 -6.52
N PRO A 216 -6.89 10.61 -6.12
CA PRO A 216 -7.61 11.84 -6.45
C PRO A 216 -7.68 12.14 -7.96
N LEU A 217 -6.81 11.53 -8.78
CA LEU A 217 -6.78 11.74 -10.23
C LEU A 217 -7.62 10.73 -11.03
N ASP A 218 -8.25 9.75 -10.39
CA ASP A 218 -8.95 8.64 -11.08
C ASP A 218 -10.12 9.11 -11.97
N ARG A 219 -10.81 10.18 -11.55
CA ARG A 219 -11.98 10.71 -12.26
C ARG A 219 -11.63 11.73 -13.34
N THR A 220 -10.35 11.99 -13.57
CA THR A 220 -9.91 12.96 -14.56
C THR A 220 -9.89 12.35 -15.97
N ARG A 221 -10.24 13.18 -16.97
CA ARG A 221 -10.33 12.75 -18.38
C ARG A 221 -9.00 12.88 -19.12
N GLY A 222 -7.99 13.52 -18.51
CA GLY A 222 -6.69 13.69 -19.15
C GLY A 222 -5.77 14.64 -18.39
N MET A 223 -4.61 14.90 -18.99
CA MET A 223 -3.52 15.69 -18.39
C MET A 223 -3.96 17.09 -17.91
N PRO A 224 -4.77 17.88 -18.64
CA PRO A 224 -5.18 19.20 -18.17
C PRO A 224 -5.98 19.15 -16.86
N GLU A 225 -6.95 18.21 -16.75
CA GLU A 225 -7.73 18.04 -15.53
C GLU A 225 -6.86 17.52 -14.37
N GLN A 226 -5.92 16.60 -14.63
CA GLN A 226 -4.97 16.14 -13.63
C GLN A 226 -4.13 17.29 -13.09
N MET A 227 -3.63 18.17 -13.96
CA MET A 227 -2.87 19.35 -13.57
C MET A 227 -3.70 20.33 -12.73
N ALA A 228 -5.00 20.49 -13.03
CA ALA A 228 -5.91 21.33 -12.26
C ALA A 228 -6.14 20.75 -10.85
N VAL A 229 -6.39 19.44 -10.73
CA VAL A 229 -6.55 18.76 -9.44
C VAL A 229 -5.27 18.85 -8.61
N LEU A 230 -4.10 18.63 -9.22
CA LEU A 230 -2.81 18.75 -8.55
C LEU A 230 -2.53 20.18 -8.06
N ALA A 231 -2.88 21.19 -8.86
CA ALA A 231 -2.77 22.59 -8.46
C ALA A 231 -3.70 22.92 -7.30
N GLU A 232 -4.92 22.36 -7.28
CA GLU A 232 -5.86 22.52 -6.16
C GLU A 232 -5.31 21.87 -4.89
N LEU A 233 -4.85 20.61 -4.95
CA LEU A 233 -4.22 19.93 -3.83
C LEU A 233 -3.01 20.70 -3.28
N ALA A 234 -2.20 21.30 -4.17
CA ALA A 234 -1.05 22.11 -3.76
C ALA A 234 -1.46 23.41 -3.03
N ARG A 235 -2.68 23.91 -3.25
CA ARG A 235 -3.20 25.12 -2.57
C ARG A 235 -3.93 24.82 -1.28
N THR A 236 -4.75 23.74 -1.27
CA THR A 236 -5.79 23.52 -0.23
C THR A 236 -5.43 22.43 0.76
N ALA A 237 -4.41 21.60 0.52
CA ALA A 237 -4.08 20.51 1.44
C ALA A 237 -3.66 21.06 2.82
N THR A 238 -4.66 21.32 3.63
CA THR A 238 -4.52 21.42 5.08
C THR A 238 -4.45 19.98 5.60
N THR A 239 -3.51 19.71 6.50
CA THR A 239 -3.31 18.44 7.20
C THR A 239 -4.59 17.62 7.33
N PRO A 240 -4.65 16.34 6.93
CA PRO A 240 -5.80 15.52 7.17
C PRO A 240 -6.06 15.46 8.67
N VAL A 241 -7.16 16.02 9.12
CA VAL A 241 -7.71 15.77 10.45
C VAL A 241 -8.13 14.31 10.43
N VAL A 242 -7.37 13.45 11.11
CA VAL A 242 -7.81 12.10 11.46
C VAL A 242 -8.93 12.26 12.47
N THR A 243 -10.16 12.41 12.00
CA THR A 243 -11.33 12.21 12.82
C THR A 243 -11.45 10.72 13.08
N ASN A 244 -10.94 10.30 14.22
CA ASN A 244 -11.25 8.97 14.76
C ASN A 244 -12.67 9.02 15.36
N PRO A 245 -13.68 8.36 14.76
CA PRO A 245 -15.05 8.45 15.25
C PRO A 245 -15.35 7.56 16.48
N ARG A 246 -14.34 7.03 17.20
CA ARG A 246 -14.55 6.07 18.28
C ARG A 246 -13.68 6.30 19.52
N LEU A 247 -13.70 7.52 20.04
CA LEU A 247 -13.40 7.71 21.46
C LEU A 247 -14.63 8.36 22.12
N PRO A 248 -15.30 7.68 23.08
CA PRO A 248 -16.33 8.33 23.88
C PRO A 248 -15.65 9.44 24.71
N ALA A 249 -16.26 10.63 24.69
CA ALA A 249 -15.84 11.74 25.51
C ALA A 249 -15.79 11.29 26.99
N SER A 250 -14.62 11.38 27.60
CA SER A 250 -14.46 11.27 29.03
C SER A 250 -15.13 12.50 29.65
N THR A 251 -16.26 12.28 30.30
CA THR A 251 -16.95 13.26 31.15
C THR A 251 -16.04 13.56 32.34
N PRO A 252 -15.73 14.82 32.65
CA PRO A 252 -15.05 15.13 33.91
C PRO A 252 -16.07 14.99 35.05
N GLU A 253 -15.89 14.00 35.91
CA GLU A 253 -16.63 13.91 37.16
C GLU A 253 -16.27 15.12 38.03
N GLY A 254 -17.32 15.89 38.32
CA GLY A 254 -17.30 17.01 39.17
C GLY A 254 -16.95 16.61 40.60
N ARG A 255 -15.93 17.24 41.17
CA ARG A 255 -15.62 17.27 42.58
C ARG A 255 -16.60 18.22 43.22
N ALA A 256 -17.56 17.67 43.97
CA ALA A 256 -18.35 18.47 44.92
C ALA A 256 -17.83 18.23 46.35
N ALA A 257 -17.75 19.32 47.05
CA ALA A 257 -17.37 19.62 48.44
C ALA A 257 -17.49 18.50 49.47
#